data_44907853c926854ad98016c4c0783f3c
#
_entry.id   44907853c926854ad98016c4c0783f3c
#
_cell.length_a   1.000
_cell.length_b   1.000
_cell.length_c   1.000
_cell.angle_alpha   90.00
_cell.angle_beta   90.00
_cell.angle_gamma   90.00
#
_symmetry.space_group_name_H-M   'P 1'
#
loop_
_entity.id
_entity.type
_entity.pdbx_description
1 polymer ?
#
loop_
_entity_poly.entity_id
_entity_poly.type
_entity_poly.pdbx_seq_one_letter_code
_entity_poly.pdbx_strand_id
1 'polypeptide(L)'
;MKRIYWTLYFLLFLLIVLSVGSLMIGTPFIYLDQLFDTFIGKGSSSLALIVGEFRVPRLLISLLAGGCLGVSGYILQGVTRNELADSSILGINAGAGFLVMLYLGFFSQYSLPFLLLVVAFIGGILAACCVYLAAYDRNGFLGMNRILLSGIAVNAGLSALTLLCTIQLSKENYGFVNTWLAGSIWGASWSYVWALLPWAIILIPLGGFYAQRIGLLSFGQERAQGLGLNVAKSQKILFLLAVALASGSVAVTGSLSFVGLLAPHAAKLVVRKENHWTFILSSLFGSVFVLSADIVARVILPSGEIPTGILIAFFGAPYFLYLLFIRQKHVLSS
;
A
#
# COMPACT_ATOMS: atom_id res chain seq x y z
N MET A 1 13.81 -13.25 -20.92
CA MET A 1 12.44 -13.76 -20.74
C MET A 1 12.38 -14.92 -19.74
N LYS A 2 13.23 -15.97 -19.82
CA LYS A 2 13.22 -17.11 -18.86
C LYS A 2 13.25 -16.67 -17.38
N ARG A 3 14.12 -15.72 -17.01
CA ARG A 3 14.23 -15.21 -15.62
C ARG A 3 12.91 -14.62 -15.10
N ILE A 4 12.16 -13.90 -15.95
CA ILE A 4 10.88 -13.27 -15.57
C ILE A 4 9.83 -14.34 -15.27
N TYR A 5 9.69 -15.35 -16.13
CA TYR A 5 8.75 -16.46 -15.92
C TYR A 5 9.10 -17.27 -14.66
N TRP A 6 10.39 -17.56 -14.45
CA TRP A 6 10.82 -18.23 -13.22
C TRP A 6 10.49 -17.44 -11.96
N THR A 7 10.71 -16.12 -11.97
CA THR A 7 10.34 -15.27 -10.83
C THR A 7 8.83 -15.20 -10.65
N LEU A 8 8.06 -15.13 -11.74
CA LEU A 8 6.60 -15.15 -11.68
C LEU A 8 6.08 -16.45 -11.01
N TYR A 9 6.53 -17.61 -11.50
CA TYR A 9 6.13 -18.90 -10.92
C TYR A 9 6.58 -19.04 -9.46
N PHE A 10 7.79 -18.59 -9.15
CA PHE A 10 8.29 -18.58 -7.77
C PHE A 10 7.42 -17.70 -6.85
N LEU A 11 7.06 -16.48 -7.28
CA LEU A 11 6.20 -15.59 -6.49
C LEU A 11 4.79 -16.16 -6.32
N LEU A 12 4.21 -16.75 -7.36
CA LEU A 12 2.89 -17.40 -7.26
C LEU A 12 2.95 -18.59 -6.29
N PHE A 13 3.98 -19.43 -6.39
CA PHE A 13 4.18 -20.53 -5.45
C PHE A 13 4.36 -20.01 -4.01
N LEU A 14 5.20 -18.99 -3.83
CA LEU A 14 5.43 -18.36 -2.53
C LEU A 14 4.14 -17.77 -1.94
N LEU A 15 3.32 -17.10 -2.76
CA LEU A 15 2.03 -16.58 -2.33
C LEU A 15 1.08 -17.70 -1.88
N ILE A 16 1.07 -18.84 -2.57
CA ILE A 16 0.26 -20.00 -2.14
C ILE A 16 0.76 -20.52 -0.79
N VAL A 17 2.07 -20.71 -0.63
CA VAL A 17 2.66 -21.20 0.63
C VAL A 17 2.38 -20.22 1.78
N LEU A 18 2.58 -18.93 1.57
CA LEU A 18 2.30 -17.90 2.56
C LEU A 18 0.80 -17.81 2.88
N SER A 19 -0.08 -17.99 1.90
CA SER A 19 -1.53 -17.98 2.11
C SER A 19 -1.97 -19.14 3.00
N VAL A 20 -1.49 -20.35 2.72
CA VAL A 20 -1.74 -21.51 3.58
C VAL A 20 -1.14 -21.27 4.97
N GLY A 21 0.09 -20.80 5.06
CA GLY A 21 0.73 -20.45 6.34
C GLY A 21 -0.07 -19.40 7.13
N SER A 22 -0.60 -18.38 6.47
CA SER A 22 -1.43 -17.34 7.09
C SER A 22 -2.74 -17.90 7.66
N LEU A 23 -3.32 -18.92 7.03
CA LEU A 23 -4.51 -19.60 7.53
C LEU A 23 -4.21 -20.56 8.68
N MET A 24 -3.02 -21.14 8.75
CA MET A 24 -2.59 -22.05 9.80
C MET A 24 -2.10 -21.33 11.05
N ILE A 25 -1.30 -20.26 10.87
CA ILE A 25 -0.58 -19.54 11.93
C ILE A 25 -1.51 -18.56 12.65
N GLY A 26 -1.52 -18.62 13.98
CA GLY A 26 -2.31 -17.77 14.88
C GLY A 26 -2.77 -18.55 16.10
N THR A 27 -3.49 -17.90 17.00
CA THR A 27 -4.05 -18.51 18.22
C THR A 27 -5.54 -18.82 18.00
N PRO A 28 -5.95 -20.12 18.02
CA PRO A 28 -5.13 -21.31 18.10
C PRO A 28 -4.36 -21.61 16.81
N PHE A 29 -3.29 -22.41 16.86
CA PHE A 29 -2.65 -22.94 15.66
C PHE A 29 -3.57 -24.00 15.01
N ILE A 30 -3.76 -23.91 13.69
CA ILE A 30 -4.63 -24.84 12.93
C ILE A 30 -3.73 -25.71 12.06
N TYR A 31 -3.84 -27.03 12.23
CA TYR A 31 -3.11 -28.00 11.40
C TYR A 31 -3.72 -28.11 10.00
N LEU A 32 -2.94 -28.60 9.05
CA LEU A 32 -3.35 -28.65 7.64
C LEU A 32 -4.56 -29.58 7.41
N ASP A 33 -4.64 -30.67 8.13
CA ASP A 33 -5.79 -31.59 8.15
C ASP A 33 -7.07 -30.91 8.64
N GLN A 34 -6.98 -30.19 9.77
CA GLN A 34 -8.09 -29.41 10.32
C GLN A 34 -8.55 -28.30 9.39
N LEU A 35 -7.59 -27.63 8.72
CA LEU A 35 -7.90 -26.61 7.74
C LEU A 35 -8.67 -27.22 6.56
N PHE A 36 -8.22 -28.38 6.05
CA PHE A 36 -8.87 -29.09 4.97
C PHE A 36 -10.28 -29.57 5.36
N ASP A 37 -10.42 -30.17 6.55
CA ASP A 37 -11.72 -30.58 7.09
C ASP A 37 -12.69 -29.40 7.25
N THR A 38 -12.15 -28.23 7.63
CA THR A 38 -12.97 -27.01 7.75
C THR A 38 -13.51 -26.57 6.39
N PHE A 39 -12.71 -26.60 5.32
CA PHE A 39 -13.17 -26.24 3.98
C PHE A 39 -14.16 -27.24 3.37
N ILE A 40 -14.08 -28.52 3.75
CA ILE A 40 -15.04 -29.56 3.29
C ILE A 40 -16.32 -29.57 4.16
N GLY A 41 -16.38 -28.71 5.20
CA GLY A 41 -17.55 -28.66 6.09
C GLY A 41 -17.59 -29.75 7.17
N LYS A 42 -16.47 -30.47 7.39
CA LYS A 42 -16.31 -31.50 8.45
C LYS A 42 -15.63 -30.95 9.70
N GLY A 43 -15.11 -29.71 9.67
CA GLY A 43 -14.47 -29.07 10.80
C GLY A 43 -15.45 -28.66 11.90
N SER A 44 -14.92 -28.39 13.09
CA SER A 44 -15.73 -27.84 14.18
C SER A 44 -16.29 -26.46 13.81
N SER A 45 -17.47 -26.12 14.29
CA SER A 45 -18.11 -24.81 14.04
C SER A 45 -17.23 -23.63 14.51
N SER A 46 -16.47 -23.80 15.58
CA SER A 46 -15.52 -22.80 16.08
C SER A 46 -14.35 -22.58 15.11
N LEU A 47 -13.77 -23.63 14.53
CA LEU A 47 -12.71 -23.51 13.53
C LEU A 47 -13.22 -22.89 12.24
N ALA A 48 -14.41 -23.27 11.79
CA ALA A 48 -15.06 -22.70 10.62
C ALA A 48 -15.25 -21.16 10.77
N LEU A 49 -15.65 -20.71 11.96
CA LEU A 49 -15.81 -19.31 12.28
C LEU A 49 -14.46 -18.59 12.31
N ILE A 50 -13.42 -19.16 12.96
CA ILE A 50 -12.10 -18.56 13.02
C ILE A 50 -11.49 -18.41 11.61
N VAL A 51 -11.57 -19.46 10.81
CA VAL A 51 -11.01 -19.45 9.45
C VAL A 51 -11.84 -18.52 8.56
N GLY A 52 -13.15 -18.66 8.54
CA GLY A 52 -14.05 -17.98 7.61
C GLY A 52 -14.19 -16.48 7.91
N GLU A 53 -14.37 -16.10 9.17
CA GLU A 53 -14.68 -14.72 9.54
C GLU A 53 -13.47 -13.88 9.93
N PHE A 54 -12.36 -14.50 10.36
CA PHE A 54 -11.17 -13.73 10.80
C PHE A 54 -9.97 -13.93 9.90
N ARG A 55 -9.60 -15.20 9.54
CA ARG A 55 -8.34 -15.45 8.83
C ARG A 55 -8.44 -15.21 7.33
N VAL A 56 -9.52 -15.64 6.70
CA VAL A 56 -9.72 -15.45 5.25
C VAL A 56 -9.85 -13.98 4.90
N PRO A 57 -10.66 -13.14 5.56
CA PRO A 57 -10.69 -11.72 5.27
C PRO A 57 -9.33 -11.04 5.45
N ARG A 58 -8.59 -11.37 6.52
CA ARG A 58 -7.27 -10.84 6.81
C ARG A 58 -6.25 -11.19 5.72
N LEU A 59 -6.25 -12.45 5.26
CA LEU A 59 -5.44 -12.92 4.14
C LEU A 59 -5.76 -12.12 2.87
N LEU A 60 -7.05 -12.00 2.51
CA LEU A 60 -7.48 -11.30 1.31
C LEU A 60 -7.08 -9.82 1.35
N ILE A 61 -7.25 -9.15 2.50
CA ILE A 61 -6.84 -7.76 2.67
C ILE A 61 -5.32 -7.62 2.51
N SER A 62 -4.53 -8.51 3.11
CA SER A 62 -3.06 -8.49 2.97
C SER A 62 -2.63 -8.59 1.50
N LEU A 63 -3.26 -9.49 0.73
CA LEU A 63 -2.98 -9.67 -0.70
C LEU A 63 -3.41 -8.47 -1.53
N LEU A 64 -4.65 -8.01 -1.34
CA LEU A 64 -5.23 -6.91 -2.12
C LEU A 64 -4.53 -5.58 -1.84
N ALA A 65 -4.37 -5.24 -0.56
CA ALA A 65 -3.72 -3.98 -0.17
C ALA A 65 -2.25 -3.96 -0.58
N GLY A 66 -1.53 -5.07 -0.37
CA GLY A 66 -0.14 -5.21 -0.82
C GLY A 66 0.00 -5.03 -2.33
N GLY A 67 -0.87 -5.70 -3.10
CA GLY A 67 -0.90 -5.58 -4.56
C GLY A 67 -1.23 -4.16 -5.03
N CYS A 68 -2.23 -3.52 -4.44
CA CYS A 68 -2.61 -2.13 -4.75
C CYS A 68 -1.50 -1.13 -4.42
N LEU A 69 -0.86 -1.26 -3.24
CA LEU A 69 0.26 -0.39 -2.86
C LEU A 69 1.48 -0.59 -3.75
N GLY A 70 1.80 -1.84 -4.12
CA GLY A 70 2.88 -2.15 -5.05
C GLY A 70 2.66 -1.53 -6.42
N VAL A 71 1.44 -1.61 -6.95
CA VAL A 71 1.06 -0.97 -8.23
C VAL A 71 1.06 0.54 -8.12
N SER A 72 0.49 1.11 -7.04
CA SER A 72 0.50 2.55 -6.79
C SER A 72 1.93 3.09 -6.78
N GLY A 73 2.83 2.42 -6.05
CA GLY A 73 4.25 2.79 -6.01
C GLY A 73 4.92 2.75 -7.39
N TYR A 74 4.68 1.68 -8.18
CA TYR A 74 5.20 1.58 -9.55
C TYR A 74 4.74 2.76 -10.42
N ILE A 75 3.46 3.10 -10.36
CA ILE A 75 2.91 4.23 -11.12
C ILE A 75 3.53 5.55 -10.66
N LEU A 76 3.62 5.79 -9.34
CA LEU A 76 4.20 7.01 -8.79
C LEU A 76 5.66 7.17 -9.16
N GLN A 77 6.46 6.11 -9.07
CA GLN A 77 7.85 6.11 -9.52
C GLN A 77 7.98 6.46 -11.00
N GLY A 78 7.10 5.91 -11.84
CA GLY A 78 7.08 6.20 -13.27
C GLY A 78 6.67 7.64 -13.60
N VAL A 79 5.62 8.16 -12.94
CA VAL A 79 5.13 9.54 -13.15
C VAL A 79 6.12 10.57 -12.65
N THR A 80 6.70 10.35 -11.47
CA THR A 80 7.67 11.26 -10.86
C THR A 80 9.09 11.06 -11.38
N ARG A 81 9.36 9.97 -12.10
CA ARG A 81 10.70 9.52 -12.50
C ARG A 81 11.68 9.45 -11.33
N ASN A 82 11.16 9.11 -10.19
CA ASN A 82 11.91 8.94 -8.97
C ASN A 82 11.63 7.57 -8.39
N GLU A 83 12.64 6.72 -8.34
CA GLU A 83 12.54 5.37 -7.79
C GLU A 83 12.26 5.34 -6.28
N LEU A 84 12.41 6.48 -5.61
CA LEU A 84 12.13 6.65 -4.19
C LEU A 84 10.71 7.17 -3.92
N ALA A 85 9.91 7.40 -4.97
CA ALA A 85 8.53 7.83 -4.79
C ALA A 85 7.66 6.71 -4.23
N ASP A 86 6.90 7.05 -3.21
CA ASP A 86 5.93 6.18 -2.53
C ASP A 86 4.66 6.97 -2.18
N SER A 87 3.56 6.28 -1.98
CA SER A 87 2.27 6.88 -1.60
C SER A 87 2.30 7.65 -0.28
N SER A 88 3.18 7.24 0.65
CA SER A 88 3.39 7.94 1.92
C SER A 88 3.92 9.37 1.72
N ILE A 89 4.77 9.60 0.70
CA ILE A 89 5.33 10.92 0.39
C ILE A 89 4.26 11.89 -0.11
N LEU A 90 3.17 11.38 -0.71
CA LEU A 90 2.04 12.20 -1.15
C LEU A 90 1.12 12.64 -0.01
N GLY A 91 1.46 12.33 1.25
CA GLY A 91 0.65 12.68 2.40
C GLY A 91 -0.68 11.89 2.52
N ILE A 92 -0.87 10.85 1.71
CA ILE A 92 -2.10 10.02 1.71
C ILE A 92 -2.33 9.42 3.10
N ASN A 93 -1.27 8.85 3.69
CA ASN A 93 -1.33 8.25 5.02
C ASN A 93 -1.67 9.30 6.10
N ALA A 94 -1.03 10.47 6.05
CA ALA A 94 -1.28 11.55 7.00
C ALA A 94 -2.69 12.13 6.86
N GLY A 95 -3.17 12.31 5.63
CA GLY A 95 -4.52 12.79 5.38
C GLY A 95 -5.59 11.82 5.83
N ALA A 96 -5.43 10.54 5.53
CA ALA A 96 -6.32 9.49 6.00
C ALA A 96 -6.33 9.43 7.54
N GLY A 97 -5.15 9.41 8.18
CA GLY A 97 -5.02 9.39 9.63
C GLY A 97 -5.60 10.63 10.31
N PHE A 98 -5.39 11.81 9.75
CA PHE A 98 -5.96 13.06 10.27
C PHE A 98 -7.48 13.03 10.27
N LEU A 99 -8.13 12.63 9.17
CA LEU A 99 -9.59 12.56 9.13
C LEU A 99 -10.15 11.44 10.03
N VAL A 100 -9.48 10.29 10.11
CA VAL A 100 -9.85 9.23 11.06
C VAL A 100 -9.80 9.74 12.51
N MET A 101 -8.75 10.45 12.87
CA MET A 101 -8.60 11.05 14.19
C MET A 101 -9.70 12.09 14.46
N LEU A 102 -10.00 12.98 13.52
CA LEU A 102 -11.10 13.92 13.66
C LEU A 102 -12.46 13.22 13.82
N TYR A 103 -12.71 12.20 13.01
CA TYR A 103 -13.94 11.42 13.09
C TYR A 103 -14.13 10.77 14.46
N LEU A 104 -13.09 10.12 14.99
CA LEU A 104 -13.14 9.48 16.31
C LEU A 104 -13.19 10.50 17.45
N GLY A 105 -12.59 11.68 17.28
CA GLY A 105 -12.63 12.75 18.27
C GLY A 105 -14.01 13.38 18.42
N PHE A 106 -14.70 13.62 17.30
CA PHE A 106 -15.97 14.36 17.31
C PHE A 106 -17.21 13.47 17.16
N PHE A 107 -17.09 12.27 16.60
CA PHE A 107 -18.21 11.39 16.24
C PHE A 107 -18.09 9.97 16.82
N SER A 108 -17.36 9.79 17.90
CA SER A 108 -17.10 8.46 18.51
C SER A 108 -18.36 7.66 18.86
N GLN A 109 -19.49 8.34 19.09
CA GLN A 109 -20.79 7.70 19.38
C GLN A 109 -21.41 6.99 18.17
N TYR A 110 -20.96 7.29 16.95
CA TYR A 110 -21.49 6.77 15.68
C TYR A 110 -20.45 5.90 14.94
N SER A 111 -19.58 5.20 15.65
CA SER A 111 -18.49 4.43 15.06
C SER A 111 -18.97 3.22 14.24
N LEU A 112 -19.45 3.49 13.03
CA LEU A 112 -19.71 2.46 12.03
C LEU A 112 -18.39 2.12 11.33
N PRO A 113 -17.92 0.86 11.35
CA PRO A 113 -16.65 0.48 10.74
C PRO A 113 -16.54 0.89 9.26
N PHE A 114 -17.63 0.78 8.51
CA PHE A 114 -17.65 1.19 7.11
C PHE A 114 -17.46 2.69 6.92
N LEU A 115 -18.04 3.53 7.80
CA LEU A 115 -17.88 4.98 7.72
C LEU A 115 -16.43 5.41 8.00
N LEU A 116 -15.73 4.70 8.88
CA LEU A 116 -14.30 4.93 9.12
C LEU A 116 -13.48 4.74 7.84
N LEU A 117 -13.79 3.69 7.05
CA LEU A 117 -13.12 3.45 5.77
C LEU A 117 -13.35 4.58 4.77
N VAL A 118 -14.59 5.06 4.67
CA VAL A 118 -14.94 6.18 3.78
C VAL A 118 -14.22 7.47 4.21
N VAL A 119 -14.18 7.76 5.51
CA VAL A 119 -13.49 8.92 6.07
C VAL A 119 -11.98 8.85 5.78
N ALA A 120 -11.35 7.70 6.03
CA ALA A 120 -9.94 7.50 5.73
C ALA A 120 -9.63 7.66 4.24
N PHE A 121 -10.48 7.09 3.37
CA PHE A 121 -10.35 7.20 1.92
C PHE A 121 -10.43 8.65 1.45
N ILE A 122 -11.43 9.41 1.94
CA ILE A 122 -11.59 10.84 1.63
C ILE A 122 -10.37 11.61 2.12
N GLY A 123 -9.87 11.34 3.33
CA GLY A 123 -8.70 12.01 3.88
C GLY A 123 -7.45 11.82 3.02
N GLY A 124 -7.21 10.61 2.54
CA GLY A 124 -6.12 10.31 1.63
C GLY A 124 -6.22 11.04 0.29
N ILE A 125 -7.42 11.06 -0.30
CA ILE A 125 -7.68 11.81 -1.55
C ILE A 125 -7.51 13.31 -1.35
N LEU A 126 -8.03 13.90 -0.29
CA LEU A 126 -7.90 15.34 -0.02
C LEU A 126 -6.45 15.75 0.14
N ALA A 127 -5.64 14.99 0.90
CA ALA A 127 -4.22 15.24 1.03
C ALA A 127 -3.50 15.18 -0.34
N ALA A 128 -3.78 14.14 -1.12
CA ALA A 128 -3.21 14.01 -2.47
C ALA A 128 -3.65 15.14 -3.42
N CYS A 129 -4.90 15.60 -3.30
CA CYS A 129 -5.39 16.77 -4.04
C CYS A 129 -4.64 18.06 -3.63
N CYS A 130 -4.40 18.27 -2.33
CA CYS A 130 -3.60 19.42 -1.86
C CYS A 130 -2.18 19.37 -2.44
N VAL A 131 -1.54 18.20 -2.42
CA VAL A 131 -0.21 17.99 -3.02
C VAL A 131 -0.23 18.26 -4.53
N TYR A 132 -1.23 17.72 -5.23
CA TYR A 132 -1.40 17.92 -6.68
C TYR A 132 -1.55 19.39 -7.03
N LEU A 133 -2.42 20.13 -6.34
CA LEU A 133 -2.65 21.55 -6.56
C LEU A 133 -1.40 22.39 -6.29
N ALA A 134 -0.66 22.07 -5.23
CA ALA A 134 0.59 22.76 -4.90
C ALA A 134 1.73 22.45 -5.88
N ALA A 135 1.71 21.24 -6.47
CA ALA A 135 2.74 20.79 -7.42
C ALA A 135 2.46 21.17 -8.87
N TYR A 136 1.22 21.58 -9.18
CA TYR A 136 0.79 21.88 -10.53
C TYR A 136 1.49 23.12 -11.09
N ASP A 137 2.04 23.01 -12.29
CA ASP A 137 2.68 24.15 -12.96
C ASP A 137 1.71 24.85 -13.93
N ARG A 138 1.93 26.14 -14.20
CA ARG A 138 1.13 26.93 -15.16
C ARG A 138 1.13 26.33 -16.56
N ASN A 139 2.16 25.55 -16.90
CA ASN A 139 2.31 24.85 -18.17
C ASN A 139 1.55 23.51 -18.24
N GLY A 140 0.82 23.13 -17.19
CA GLY A 140 0.02 21.90 -17.18
C GLY A 140 0.78 20.63 -16.81
N PHE A 141 2.04 20.73 -16.42
CA PHE A 141 2.88 19.59 -16.05
C PHE A 141 3.03 19.42 -14.55
N LEU A 142 3.12 18.17 -14.10
CA LEU A 142 3.49 17.87 -12.72
C LEU A 142 5.00 17.90 -12.57
N GLY A 143 5.48 18.92 -11.83
CA GLY A 143 6.88 19.06 -11.50
C GLY A 143 7.30 18.07 -10.42
N MET A 144 8.28 17.21 -10.71
CA MET A 144 8.77 16.17 -9.79
C MET A 144 9.18 16.73 -8.42
N ASN A 145 10.05 17.75 -8.41
CA ASN A 145 10.51 18.35 -7.16
C ASN A 145 9.37 19.04 -6.39
N ARG A 146 8.40 19.60 -7.11
CA ARG A 146 7.23 20.24 -6.50
C ARG A 146 6.32 19.21 -5.83
N ILE A 147 6.09 18.03 -6.46
CA ILE A 147 5.33 16.93 -5.85
C ILE A 147 5.99 16.48 -4.54
N LEU A 148 7.31 16.27 -4.56
CA LEU A 148 8.03 15.83 -3.37
C LEU A 148 8.00 16.87 -2.25
N LEU A 149 8.31 18.12 -2.56
CA LEU A 149 8.32 19.20 -1.56
C LEU A 149 6.93 19.49 -0.99
N SER A 150 5.90 19.56 -1.85
CA SER A 150 4.53 19.76 -1.39
C SER A 150 4.00 18.54 -0.60
N GLY A 151 4.39 17.33 -1.00
CA GLY A 151 4.07 16.12 -0.27
C GLY A 151 4.67 16.10 1.13
N ILE A 152 5.95 16.44 1.26
CA ILE A 152 6.62 16.55 2.58
C ILE A 152 5.94 17.62 3.43
N ALA A 153 5.65 18.80 2.87
CA ALA A 153 5.00 19.87 3.59
C ALA A 153 3.59 19.52 4.08
N VAL A 154 2.76 18.93 3.20
CA VAL A 154 1.40 18.47 3.55
C VAL A 154 1.46 17.36 4.60
N ASN A 155 2.36 16.38 4.43
CA ASN A 155 2.54 15.30 5.40
C ASN A 155 2.94 15.83 6.79
N ALA A 156 3.94 16.73 6.84
CA ALA A 156 4.40 17.34 8.10
C ALA A 156 3.27 18.16 8.77
N GLY A 157 2.55 18.98 8.00
CA GLY A 157 1.42 19.76 8.49
C GLY A 157 0.30 18.92 9.05
N LEU A 158 -0.16 17.91 8.29
CA LEU A 158 -1.23 17.01 8.74
C LEU A 158 -0.80 16.15 9.93
N SER A 159 0.44 15.68 9.98
CA SER A 159 0.98 14.94 11.12
C SER A 159 1.04 15.79 12.39
N ALA A 160 1.47 17.06 12.28
CA ALA A 160 1.48 17.99 13.40
C ALA A 160 0.06 18.28 13.91
N LEU A 161 -0.91 18.50 13.01
CA LEU A 161 -2.31 18.67 13.37
C LEU A 161 -2.88 17.42 14.02
N THR A 162 -2.58 16.23 13.49
CA THR A 162 -2.99 14.94 14.09
C THR A 162 -2.46 14.83 15.52
N LEU A 163 -1.19 15.14 15.74
CA LEU A 163 -0.58 15.08 17.08
C LEU A 163 -1.25 16.05 18.05
N LEU A 164 -1.52 17.30 17.65
CA LEU A 164 -2.19 18.30 18.50
C LEU A 164 -3.62 17.87 18.87
N CYS A 165 -4.36 17.29 17.93
CA CYS A 165 -5.73 16.87 18.18
C CYS A 165 -5.83 15.53 18.94
N THR A 166 -4.83 14.65 18.85
CA THR A 166 -4.82 13.39 19.61
C THR A 166 -4.81 13.58 21.11
N ILE A 167 -4.32 14.72 21.60
CA ILE A 167 -4.33 15.08 23.05
C ILE A 167 -5.76 15.17 23.60
N GLN A 168 -6.75 15.45 22.76
CA GLN A 168 -8.15 15.62 23.15
C GLN A 168 -8.95 14.29 23.09
N LEU A 169 -8.35 13.20 22.60
CA LEU A 169 -9.03 11.93 22.49
C LEU A 169 -9.16 11.22 23.85
N SER A 170 -10.24 10.44 24.00
CA SER A 170 -10.35 9.48 25.09
C SER A 170 -9.22 8.45 25.02
N LYS A 171 -8.89 7.81 26.14
CA LYS A 171 -7.80 6.83 26.22
C LYS A 171 -7.98 5.65 25.24
N GLU A 172 -9.22 5.24 25.03
CA GLU A 172 -9.58 4.15 24.10
C GLU A 172 -9.37 4.57 22.65
N ASN A 173 -9.89 5.74 22.24
CA ASN A 173 -9.74 6.26 20.90
C ASN A 173 -8.28 6.59 20.57
N TYR A 174 -7.51 7.06 21.54
CA TYR A 174 -6.08 7.28 21.40
C TYR A 174 -5.32 5.98 21.05
N GLY A 175 -5.60 4.88 21.78
CA GLY A 175 -5.02 3.56 21.49
C GLY A 175 -5.36 3.08 20.07
N PHE A 176 -6.63 3.20 19.67
CA PHE A 176 -7.07 2.82 18.33
C PHE A 176 -6.39 3.66 17.23
N VAL A 177 -6.36 5.00 17.38
CA VAL A 177 -5.73 5.90 16.40
C VAL A 177 -4.25 5.58 16.25
N ASN A 178 -3.52 5.36 17.33
CA ASN A 178 -2.09 5.03 17.27
C ASN A 178 -1.85 3.70 16.55
N THR A 179 -2.63 2.66 16.84
CA THR A 179 -2.54 1.37 16.14
C THR A 179 -2.86 1.52 14.66
N TRP A 180 -3.88 2.32 14.33
CA TRP A 180 -4.27 2.60 12.94
C TRP A 180 -3.17 3.39 12.19
N LEU A 181 -2.59 4.42 12.81
CA LEU A 181 -1.48 5.21 12.25
C LEU A 181 -0.20 4.38 12.08
N ALA A 182 0.01 3.38 12.94
CA ALA A 182 1.12 2.44 12.80
C ALA A 182 0.92 1.44 11.63
N GLY A 183 -0.30 1.34 11.11
CA GLY A 183 -0.69 0.40 10.04
C GLY A 183 -0.91 -1.01 10.58
N SER A 184 -2.17 -1.43 10.63
CA SER A 184 -2.55 -2.73 11.17
C SER A 184 -3.66 -3.36 10.34
N ILE A 185 -3.53 -4.67 10.12
CA ILE A 185 -4.56 -5.49 9.47
C ILE A 185 -5.41 -6.22 10.55
N TRP A 186 -5.13 -5.92 11.81
CA TRP A 186 -5.91 -6.46 12.93
C TRP A 186 -7.35 -5.98 12.88
N GLY A 187 -8.29 -6.88 13.21
CA GLY A 187 -9.72 -6.57 13.11
C GLY A 187 -10.29 -6.59 11.68
N ALA A 188 -9.52 -7.12 10.73
CA ALA A 188 -9.97 -7.34 9.36
C ALA A 188 -11.28 -8.15 9.32
N SER A 189 -12.24 -7.70 8.52
CA SER A 189 -13.55 -8.32 8.35
C SER A 189 -13.96 -8.35 6.88
N TRP A 190 -15.01 -9.08 6.55
CA TRP A 190 -15.57 -9.13 5.21
C TRP A 190 -16.00 -7.74 4.69
N SER A 191 -16.45 -6.85 5.57
CA SER A 191 -16.78 -5.47 5.17
C SER A 191 -15.58 -4.74 4.56
N TYR A 192 -14.38 -4.97 5.09
CA TYR A 192 -13.15 -4.39 4.57
C TYR A 192 -12.73 -5.02 3.24
N VAL A 193 -12.94 -6.34 3.09
CA VAL A 193 -12.69 -7.03 1.81
C VAL A 193 -13.61 -6.47 0.72
N TRP A 194 -14.92 -6.37 1.00
CA TRP A 194 -15.89 -5.85 0.04
C TRP A 194 -15.67 -4.37 -0.29
N ALA A 195 -15.08 -3.59 0.64
CA ALA A 195 -14.70 -2.21 0.36
C ALA A 195 -13.49 -2.12 -0.58
N LEU A 196 -12.45 -2.96 -0.41
CA LEU A 196 -11.21 -2.89 -1.18
C LEU A 196 -11.27 -3.66 -2.51
N LEU A 197 -11.99 -4.77 -2.55
CA LEU A 197 -12.04 -5.70 -3.69
C LEU A 197 -12.42 -5.01 -5.03
N PRO A 198 -13.50 -4.18 -5.10
CA PRO A 198 -13.86 -3.50 -6.34
C PRO A 198 -12.74 -2.57 -6.84
N TRP A 199 -12.06 -1.86 -5.92
CA TRP A 199 -10.93 -1.00 -6.25
C TRP A 199 -9.78 -1.79 -6.86
N ALA A 200 -9.41 -2.91 -6.26
CA ALA A 200 -8.34 -3.76 -6.77
C ALA A 200 -8.70 -4.34 -8.15
N ILE A 201 -9.91 -4.90 -8.31
CA ILE A 201 -10.36 -5.54 -9.54
C ILE A 201 -10.48 -4.54 -10.70
N ILE A 202 -10.87 -3.30 -10.43
CA ILE A 202 -11.04 -2.29 -11.48
C ILE A 202 -9.73 -1.55 -11.74
N LEU A 203 -9.06 -1.06 -10.69
CA LEU A 203 -7.95 -0.13 -10.86
C LEU A 203 -6.62 -0.82 -11.18
N ILE A 204 -6.39 -2.06 -10.74
CA ILE A 204 -5.17 -2.78 -11.12
C ILE A 204 -5.15 -3.08 -12.62
N PRO A 205 -6.19 -3.69 -13.26
CA PRO A 205 -6.21 -3.86 -14.71
C PRO A 205 -6.15 -2.54 -15.48
N LEU A 206 -6.85 -1.50 -14.99
CA LEU A 206 -6.80 -0.18 -15.59
C LEU A 206 -5.38 0.41 -15.54
N GLY A 207 -4.68 0.27 -14.41
CA GLY A 207 -3.27 0.62 -14.26
C GLY A 207 -2.37 -0.16 -15.23
N GLY A 208 -2.63 -1.44 -15.42
CA GLY A 208 -1.94 -2.30 -16.39
C GLY A 208 -2.10 -1.82 -17.83
N PHE A 209 -3.31 -1.37 -18.21
CA PHE A 209 -3.56 -0.76 -19.52
C PHE A 209 -2.73 0.53 -19.72
N TYR A 210 -2.57 1.33 -18.66
CA TYR A 210 -1.77 2.55 -18.72
C TYR A 210 -0.27 2.32 -18.45
N ALA A 211 0.17 1.14 -18.06
CA ALA A 211 1.57 0.85 -17.72
C ALA A 211 2.55 1.10 -18.89
N GLN A 212 2.11 0.89 -20.14
CA GLN A 212 2.91 1.18 -21.34
C GLN A 212 3.28 2.67 -21.43
N ARG A 213 2.41 3.58 -20.97
CA ARG A 213 2.68 5.03 -20.96
C ARG A 213 3.80 5.40 -19.99
N ILE A 214 3.97 4.63 -18.92
CA ILE A 214 5.06 4.82 -17.94
C ILE A 214 6.41 4.59 -18.64
N GLY A 215 6.51 3.54 -19.47
CA GLY A 215 7.69 3.30 -20.27
C GLY A 215 8.03 4.46 -21.23
N LEU A 216 7.03 5.10 -21.84
CA LEU A 216 7.25 6.28 -22.66
C LEU A 216 7.64 7.51 -21.84
N LEU A 217 7.04 7.70 -20.66
CA LEU A 217 7.39 8.79 -19.75
C LEU A 217 8.85 8.71 -19.24
N SER A 218 9.43 7.53 -19.16
CA SER A 218 10.82 7.33 -18.72
C SER A 218 11.85 7.97 -19.67
N PHE A 219 11.52 8.14 -20.96
CA PHE A 219 12.41 8.80 -21.94
C PHE A 219 12.51 10.32 -21.80
N GLY A 220 11.71 10.93 -20.95
CA GLY A 220 11.64 12.36 -20.83
C GLY A 220 10.39 12.99 -21.45
N GLN A 221 9.98 14.18 -20.96
CA GLN A 221 8.74 14.83 -21.40
C GLN A 221 8.77 15.17 -22.90
N GLU A 222 9.85 15.79 -23.36
CA GLU A 222 10.01 16.19 -24.76
C GLU A 222 10.00 15.00 -25.71
N ARG A 223 10.78 13.96 -25.39
CA ARG A 223 10.81 12.73 -26.20
C ARG A 223 9.49 11.98 -26.20
N ALA A 224 8.84 11.90 -25.04
CA ALA A 224 7.52 11.28 -24.93
C ALA A 224 6.47 12.03 -25.77
N GLN A 225 6.52 13.37 -25.78
CA GLN A 225 5.66 14.18 -26.66
C GLN A 225 5.98 13.96 -28.13
N GLY A 226 7.26 13.93 -28.53
CA GLY A 226 7.68 13.61 -29.89
C GLY A 226 7.23 12.24 -30.38
N LEU A 227 7.02 11.27 -29.47
CA LEU A 227 6.43 9.95 -29.73
C LEU A 227 4.89 9.95 -29.71
N GLY A 228 4.25 11.15 -29.66
CA GLY A 228 2.79 11.30 -29.71
C GLY A 228 2.07 11.13 -28.37
N LEU A 229 2.79 11.03 -27.23
CA LEU A 229 2.14 10.90 -25.93
C LEU A 229 1.67 12.28 -25.43
N ASN A 230 0.37 12.38 -25.08
CA ASN A 230 -0.08 13.53 -24.29
C ASN A 230 0.37 13.37 -22.84
N VAL A 231 1.54 13.95 -22.53
CA VAL A 231 2.24 13.79 -21.24
C VAL A 231 1.39 14.30 -20.09
N ALA A 232 0.82 15.51 -20.18
CA ALA A 232 0.01 16.11 -19.12
C ALA A 232 -1.22 15.24 -18.77
N LYS A 233 -1.96 14.80 -19.80
CA LYS A 233 -3.12 13.92 -19.61
C LYS A 233 -2.72 12.56 -19.01
N SER A 234 -1.61 11.99 -19.50
CA SER A 234 -1.13 10.69 -19.03
C SER A 234 -0.65 10.75 -17.56
N GLN A 235 0.10 11.79 -17.19
CA GLN A 235 0.53 12.01 -15.81
C GLN A 235 -0.67 12.19 -14.87
N LYS A 236 -1.68 12.97 -15.28
CA LYS A 236 -2.91 13.19 -14.47
C LYS A 236 -3.65 11.88 -14.23
N ILE A 237 -3.89 11.09 -15.28
CA ILE A 237 -4.62 9.81 -15.15
C ILE A 237 -3.84 8.83 -14.27
N LEU A 238 -2.55 8.67 -14.52
CA LEU A 238 -1.69 7.77 -13.74
C LEU A 238 -1.61 8.22 -12.27
N PHE A 239 -1.48 9.52 -12.01
CA PHE A 239 -1.48 10.05 -10.65
C PHE A 239 -2.79 9.73 -9.92
N LEU A 240 -3.94 9.98 -10.55
CA LEU A 240 -5.25 9.68 -9.98
C LEU A 240 -5.43 8.17 -9.70
N LEU A 241 -4.97 7.30 -10.60
CA LEU A 241 -4.99 5.86 -10.39
C LEU A 241 -4.14 5.44 -9.20
N ALA A 242 -2.92 5.97 -9.09
CA ALA A 242 -2.03 5.67 -7.98
C ALA A 242 -2.62 6.14 -6.63
N VAL A 243 -3.17 7.36 -6.59
CA VAL A 243 -3.84 7.92 -5.39
C VAL A 243 -5.05 7.06 -5.00
N ALA A 244 -5.88 6.66 -5.95
CA ALA A 244 -7.06 5.85 -5.68
C ALA A 244 -6.69 4.47 -5.11
N LEU A 245 -5.68 3.79 -5.71
CA LEU A 245 -5.16 2.50 -5.22
C LEU A 245 -4.58 2.62 -3.81
N ALA A 246 -3.76 3.65 -3.57
CA ALA A 246 -3.16 3.87 -2.26
C ALA A 246 -4.19 4.25 -1.20
N SER A 247 -5.07 5.20 -1.49
CA SER A 247 -6.10 5.64 -0.52
C SER A 247 -7.07 4.52 -0.17
N GLY A 248 -7.47 3.67 -1.14
CA GLY A 248 -8.28 2.49 -0.88
C GLY A 248 -7.57 1.48 0.03
N SER A 249 -6.29 1.24 -0.19
CA SER A 249 -5.49 0.34 0.65
C SER A 249 -5.31 0.90 2.06
N VAL A 250 -4.90 2.16 2.18
CA VAL A 250 -4.70 2.84 3.46
C VAL A 250 -5.98 2.92 4.28
N ALA A 251 -7.13 3.13 3.65
CA ALA A 251 -8.42 3.13 4.33
C ALA A 251 -8.68 1.82 5.09
N VAL A 252 -8.25 0.69 4.54
CA VAL A 252 -8.50 -0.64 5.09
C VAL A 252 -7.40 -1.12 6.04
N THR A 253 -6.14 -0.75 5.77
CA THR A 253 -4.96 -1.27 6.50
C THR A 253 -4.32 -0.24 7.43
N GLY A 254 -4.81 1.01 7.44
CA GLY A 254 -4.06 2.10 8.04
C GLY A 254 -2.78 2.40 7.26
N SER A 255 -1.85 3.09 7.90
CA SER A 255 -0.63 3.61 7.28
C SER A 255 0.42 2.52 7.03
N LEU A 256 0.35 1.82 5.90
CA LEU A 256 1.42 0.93 5.45
C LEU A 256 2.42 1.72 4.58
N SER A 257 3.58 2.04 5.13
CA SER A 257 4.67 2.72 4.42
C SER A 257 5.63 1.74 3.76
N PHE A 258 6.46 2.21 2.82
CA PHE A 258 7.53 1.45 2.13
C PHE A 258 7.07 0.34 1.17
N VAL A 259 5.85 -0.16 1.21
CA VAL A 259 5.39 -1.22 0.27
C VAL A 259 5.49 -0.74 -1.17
N GLY A 260 5.00 0.48 -1.44
CA GLY A 260 5.06 1.09 -2.77
C GLY A 260 6.46 1.47 -3.23
N LEU A 261 7.43 1.50 -2.32
CA LEU A 261 8.84 1.70 -2.65
C LEU A 261 9.54 0.36 -2.93
N LEU A 262 9.38 -0.60 -2.04
CA LEU A 262 10.10 -1.88 -2.08
C LEU A 262 9.62 -2.78 -3.22
N ALA A 263 8.32 -2.87 -3.44
CA ALA A 263 7.74 -3.78 -4.41
C ALA A 263 8.15 -3.48 -5.86
N PRO A 264 8.04 -2.23 -6.37
CA PRO A 264 8.53 -1.89 -7.70
C PRO A 264 10.04 -2.01 -7.83
N HIS A 265 10.80 -1.68 -6.76
CA HIS A 265 12.24 -1.83 -6.78
C HIS A 265 12.64 -3.30 -6.94
N ALA A 266 12.05 -4.23 -6.16
CA ALA A 266 12.28 -5.65 -6.31
C ALA A 266 11.91 -6.15 -7.72
N ALA A 267 10.82 -5.67 -8.29
CA ALA A 267 10.43 -5.99 -9.66
C ALA A 267 11.45 -5.51 -10.71
N LYS A 268 12.00 -4.30 -10.54
CA LYS A 268 13.02 -3.72 -11.44
C LYS A 268 14.35 -4.48 -11.38
N LEU A 269 14.73 -5.04 -10.24
CA LEU A 269 15.91 -5.91 -10.14
C LEU A 269 15.79 -7.16 -11.02
N VAL A 270 14.57 -7.62 -11.28
CA VAL A 270 14.30 -8.78 -12.13
C VAL A 270 14.20 -8.39 -13.61
N VAL A 271 13.39 -7.36 -13.92
CA VAL A 271 12.99 -7.04 -15.31
C VAL A 271 13.93 -6.03 -15.96
N ARG A 272 14.57 -5.16 -15.19
CA ARG A 272 15.51 -4.11 -15.65
C ARG A 272 14.93 -3.09 -16.64
N LYS A 273 13.62 -3.07 -16.86
CA LYS A 273 12.91 -2.17 -17.79
C LYS A 273 11.56 -1.77 -17.22
N GLU A 274 11.13 -0.53 -17.52
CA GLU A 274 9.77 -0.08 -17.23
C GLU A 274 8.82 -0.67 -18.27
N ASN A 275 8.11 -1.73 -17.91
CA ASN A 275 7.19 -2.40 -18.81
C ASN A 275 6.07 -3.12 -18.04
N HIS A 276 5.21 -3.79 -18.77
CA HIS A 276 4.09 -4.58 -18.27
C HIS A 276 4.50 -5.64 -17.21
N TRP A 277 5.67 -6.27 -17.38
CA TRP A 277 6.16 -7.27 -16.40
C TRP A 277 6.54 -6.63 -15.07
N THR A 278 7.17 -5.44 -15.09
CA THR A 278 7.49 -4.71 -13.87
C THR A 278 6.24 -4.34 -13.10
N PHE A 279 5.17 -3.95 -13.80
CA PHE A 279 3.86 -3.70 -13.22
C PHE A 279 3.30 -4.94 -12.50
N ILE A 280 3.23 -6.09 -13.19
CA ILE A 280 2.71 -7.35 -12.62
C ILE A 280 3.53 -7.78 -11.42
N LEU A 281 4.86 -7.80 -11.55
CA LEU A 281 5.74 -8.20 -10.47
C LEU A 281 5.68 -7.24 -9.28
N SER A 282 5.47 -5.93 -9.50
CA SER A 282 5.28 -4.97 -8.40
C SER A 282 4.03 -5.28 -7.58
N SER A 283 2.94 -5.68 -8.22
CA SER A 283 1.74 -6.13 -7.51
C SER A 283 2.01 -7.38 -6.67
N LEU A 284 2.63 -8.40 -7.26
CA LEU A 284 2.93 -9.67 -6.57
C LEU A 284 3.92 -9.48 -5.41
N PHE A 285 5.01 -8.72 -5.61
CA PHE A 285 5.95 -8.41 -4.53
C PHE A 285 5.27 -7.63 -3.39
N GLY A 286 4.40 -6.67 -3.71
CA GLY A 286 3.63 -5.95 -2.71
C GLY A 286 2.76 -6.87 -1.87
N SER A 287 2.03 -7.81 -2.51
CA SER A 287 1.25 -8.83 -1.83
C SER A 287 2.11 -9.75 -0.94
N VAL A 288 3.27 -10.20 -1.45
CA VAL A 288 4.22 -11.02 -0.67
C VAL A 288 4.73 -10.26 0.56
N PHE A 289 5.14 -8.99 0.40
CA PHE A 289 5.68 -8.20 1.51
C PHE A 289 4.66 -7.96 2.61
N VAL A 290 3.45 -7.57 2.26
CA VAL A 290 2.40 -7.30 3.26
C VAL A 290 1.96 -8.60 3.94
N LEU A 291 1.75 -9.68 3.18
CA LEU A 291 1.35 -10.98 3.76
C LEU A 291 2.44 -11.56 4.65
N SER A 292 3.71 -11.50 4.24
CA SER A 292 4.84 -11.96 5.06
C SER A 292 4.96 -11.17 6.37
N ALA A 293 4.85 -9.84 6.29
CA ALA A 293 4.89 -8.98 7.46
C ALA A 293 3.70 -9.26 8.40
N ASP A 294 2.50 -9.51 7.87
CA ASP A 294 1.33 -9.86 8.67
C ASP A 294 1.49 -11.20 9.40
N ILE A 295 2.04 -12.22 8.73
CA ILE A 295 2.33 -13.51 9.37
C ILE A 295 3.34 -13.33 10.51
N VAL A 296 4.43 -12.60 10.27
CA VAL A 296 5.48 -12.35 11.26
C VAL A 296 4.93 -11.54 12.43
N ALA A 297 4.09 -10.54 12.18
CA ALA A 297 3.42 -9.70 13.18
C ALA A 297 2.63 -10.50 14.23
N ARG A 298 2.05 -11.62 13.79
CA ARG A 298 1.23 -12.51 14.65
C ARG A 298 2.05 -13.49 15.49
N VAL A 299 3.31 -13.70 15.14
CA VAL A 299 4.15 -14.75 15.78
C VAL A 299 5.16 -14.16 16.76
N ILE A 300 5.58 -12.92 16.57
CA ILE A 300 6.67 -12.32 17.38
C ILE A 300 6.31 -12.20 18.87
N LEU A 301 5.06 -11.83 19.17
CA LEU A 301 4.63 -11.65 20.55
C LEU A 301 3.81 -12.87 21.03
N PRO A 302 4.11 -13.40 22.23
CA PRO A 302 3.31 -14.47 22.84
C PRO A 302 1.87 -14.04 23.17
N SER A 303 1.68 -12.77 23.51
CA SER A 303 0.38 -12.17 23.78
C SER A 303 0.26 -10.82 23.06
N GLY A 304 -0.72 -10.73 22.15
CA GLY A 304 -0.94 -9.54 21.32
C GLY A 304 -0.29 -9.64 19.94
N GLU A 305 -0.43 -8.58 19.17
CA GLU A 305 0.09 -8.50 17.80
C GLU A 305 0.84 -7.17 17.60
N ILE A 306 1.94 -7.20 16.87
CA ILE A 306 2.62 -5.99 16.43
C ILE A 306 1.86 -5.44 15.21
N PRO A 307 1.58 -4.12 15.12
CA PRO A 307 1.06 -3.54 13.89
C PRO A 307 1.94 -3.89 12.68
N THR A 308 1.33 -4.42 11.62
CA THR A 308 2.01 -4.90 10.41
C THR A 308 2.90 -3.83 9.78
N GLY A 309 2.46 -2.56 9.82
CA GLY A 309 3.20 -1.43 9.27
C GLY A 309 4.53 -1.15 10.00
N ILE A 310 4.62 -1.44 11.31
CA ILE A 310 5.88 -1.32 12.07
C ILE A 310 6.92 -2.30 11.53
N LEU A 311 6.53 -3.54 11.25
CA LEU A 311 7.45 -4.54 10.68
C LEU A 311 7.89 -4.17 9.27
N ILE A 312 6.97 -3.71 8.44
CA ILE A 312 7.31 -3.26 7.09
C ILE A 312 8.27 -2.07 7.15
N ALA A 313 8.07 -1.11 8.07
CA ALA A 313 8.97 0.02 8.26
C ALA A 313 10.33 -0.42 8.81
N PHE A 314 10.37 -1.38 9.73
CA PHE A 314 11.60 -1.91 10.31
C PHE A 314 12.53 -2.53 9.27
N PHE A 315 11.99 -3.25 8.30
CA PHE A 315 12.78 -3.81 7.20
C PHE A 315 12.94 -2.81 6.04
N GLY A 316 11.95 -1.98 5.79
CA GLY A 316 11.92 -1.04 4.69
C GLY A 316 12.89 0.13 4.85
N ALA A 317 12.98 0.71 6.06
CA ALA A 317 13.83 1.88 6.30
C ALA A 317 15.34 1.57 6.16
N PRO A 318 15.91 0.47 6.72
CA PRO A 318 17.31 0.11 6.46
C PRO A 318 17.59 -0.16 4.99
N TYR A 319 16.66 -0.83 4.30
CA TYR A 319 16.80 -1.09 2.86
C TYR A 319 16.80 0.20 2.05
N PHE A 320 15.95 1.15 2.40
CA PHE A 320 15.92 2.48 1.77
C PHE A 320 17.25 3.23 1.96
N LEU A 321 17.80 3.23 3.17
CA LEU A 321 19.11 3.81 3.45
C LEU A 321 20.21 3.16 2.61
N TYR A 322 20.22 1.84 2.51
CA TYR A 322 21.15 1.09 1.67
C TYR A 322 21.07 1.51 0.20
N LEU A 323 19.88 1.70 -0.35
CA LEU A 323 19.67 2.19 -1.71
C LEU A 323 20.25 3.60 -1.92
N LEU A 324 20.06 4.49 -0.95
CA LEU A 324 20.63 5.85 -1.00
C LEU A 324 22.15 5.82 -1.05
N PHE A 325 22.80 5.01 -0.22
CA PHE A 325 24.26 4.89 -0.18
C PHE A 325 24.86 4.33 -1.48
N ILE A 326 24.23 3.32 -2.09
CA ILE A 326 24.71 2.77 -3.37
C ILE A 326 24.61 3.82 -4.49
N ARG A 327 23.50 4.56 -4.54
CA ARG A 327 23.27 5.57 -5.57
C ARG A 327 24.27 6.73 -5.47
N GLN A 328 24.61 7.13 -4.25
CA GLN A 328 25.60 8.18 -4.01
C GLN A 328 27.01 7.77 -4.49
N LYS A 329 27.39 6.51 -4.31
CA LYS A 329 28.66 5.99 -4.84
C LYS A 329 28.74 6.03 -6.37
N HIS A 330 27.67 5.72 -7.09
CA HIS A 330 27.66 5.78 -8.55
C HIS A 330 27.73 7.21 -9.10
N VAL A 331 27.16 8.20 -8.42
CA VAL A 331 27.24 9.62 -8.82
C VAL A 331 28.65 10.20 -8.56
N LEU A 332 29.35 9.73 -7.54
CA LEU A 332 30.72 10.20 -7.22
C LEU A 332 31.80 9.49 -8.04
N SER A 333 31.48 8.39 -8.71
CA SER A 333 32.40 7.60 -9.56
C SER A 333 32.23 7.84 -11.06
N SER A 334 31.26 8.65 -11.47
CA SER A 334 31.02 9.12 -12.85
C SER A 334 31.43 10.58 -13.02
#